data_285b726a629b4676a4a8394e23011767
#
_entry.id   285b726a629b4676a4a8394e23011767
#
_cell.length_a   1.000
_cell.length_b   1.000
_cell.length_c   1.000
_cell.angle_alpha   90.00
_cell.angle_beta   90.00
_cell.angle_gamma   90.00
#
_symmetry.space_group_name_H-M   'P 1'
#
loop_
_entity.id
_entity.type
_entity.pdbx_description
1 polymer ?
#
loop_
_entity_poly.entity_id
_entity_poly.type
_entity_poly.pdbx_seq_one_letter_code
_entity_poly.pdbx_strand_id
1 'polypeptide(L)'
;RKAQERMKALRPYARMMRKIVGHIARANTDYVHPFMADRSDVKRIGYIVLSTDRGLCGGLNSQLFRRILLDMRSWQEKGVEVDLVCVGSKAVSFFKRFNVNIVGSAVQLGEQPHVEQLVGVIKVMLDSFENSNLDRVYLCYNDFVNTMSQKPEVKTLLPVEADDKKDLPTYWDYIYEPDPAELLD
;
A
#
# COMPACT_ATOMS: atom_id res chain seq x y z
N ARG A 1 20.37 4.44 12.80
CA ARG A 1 20.82 3.39 11.89
C ARG A 1 19.91 2.17 11.86
N LYS A 2 19.54 1.64 13.03
CA LYS A 2 18.58 0.53 13.11
C LYS A 2 17.20 0.94 12.62
N ALA A 3 16.83 2.18 12.89
CA ALA A 3 15.55 2.72 12.43
C ALA A 3 15.46 2.70 10.89
N GLN A 4 16.52 3.13 10.23
CA GLN A 4 16.59 3.14 8.77
C GLN A 4 16.55 1.74 8.18
N GLU A 5 17.25 0.80 8.81
CA GLU A 5 17.26 -0.59 8.36
C GLU A 5 15.87 -1.22 8.45
N ARG A 6 15.14 -0.94 9.53
CA ARG A 6 13.79 -1.45 9.71
C ARG A 6 12.82 -0.85 8.69
N MET A 7 12.96 0.43 8.40
CA MET A 7 12.13 1.07 7.38
C MET A 7 12.46 0.60 5.98
N LYS A 8 13.74 0.35 5.68
CA LYS A 8 14.15 -0.21 4.39
C LYS A 8 13.54 -1.59 4.15
N ALA A 9 13.33 -2.36 5.21
CA ALA A 9 12.71 -3.67 5.10
C ALA A 9 11.27 -3.60 4.57
N LEU A 10 10.63 -2.42 4.65
CA LEU A 10 9.28 -2.22 4.11
C LEU A 10 9.26 -1.95 2.61
N ARG A 11 10.41 -1.61 2.01
CA ARG A 11 10.48 -1.31 0.58
C ARG A 11 10.04 -2.49 -0.31
N PRO A 12 10.47 -3.74 -0.03
CA PRO A 12 9.98 -4.87 -0.79
C PRO A 12 8.46 -5.06 -0.70
N TYR A 13 7.86 -4.75 0.45
CA TYR A 13 6.40 -4.83 0.61
C TYR A 13 5.70 -3.86 -0.33
N ALA A 14 6.15 -2.60 -0.37
CA ALA A 14 5.56 -1.60 -1.25
C ALA A 14 5.68 -2.01 -2.72
N ARG A 15 6.86 -2.46 -3.12
CA ARG A 15 7.10 -2.89 -4.49
C ARG A 15 6.23 -4.09 -4.88
N MET A 16 6.15 -5.07 -4.01
CA MET A 16 5.39 -6.28 -4.27
C MET A 16 3.90 -6.00 -4.37
N MET A 17 3.36 -5.16 -3.50
CA MET A 17 1.95 -4.79 -3.56
C MET A 17 1.60 -4.14 -4.89
N ARG A 18 2.44 -3.21 -5.36
CA ARG A 18 2.21 -2.54 -6.64
C ARG A 18 2.27 -3.53 -7.81
N LYS A 19 3.20 -4.46 -7.76
CA LYS A 19 3.34 -5.47 -8.80
C LYS A 19 2.16 -6.43 -8.85
N ILE A 20 1.71 -6.89 -7.69
CA ILE A 20 0.55 -7.78 -7.60
C ILE A 20 -0.69 -7.12 -8.21
N VAL A 21 -0.96 -5.90 -7.80
CA VAL A 21 -2.11 -5.13 -8.28
C VAL A 21 -2.01 -4.90 -9.79
N GLY A 22 -0.83 -4.50 -10.25
CA GLY A 22 -0.61 -4.26 -11.67
C GLY A 22 -0.83 -5.50 -12.53
N HIS A 23 -0.39 -6.65 -12.04
CA HIS A 23 -0.60 -7.90 -12.76
C HIS A 23 -2.08 -8.27 -12.86
N ILE A 24 -2.79 -8.19 -11.76
CA ILE A 24 -4.22 -8.50 -11.74
C ILE A 24 -4.95 -7.59 -12.74
N ALA A 25 -4.59 -6.31 -12.78
CA ALA A 25 -5.20 -5.35 -13.70
C ALA A 25 -4.96 -5.70 -15.17
N ARG A 26 -3.88 -6.41 -15.47
CA ARG A 26 -3.50 -6.75 -16.85
C ARG A 26 -3.74 -8.21 -17.23
N ALA A 27 -4.26 -9.00 -16.32
CA ALA A 27 -4.46 -10.42 -16.56
C ALA A 27 -5.43 -10.71 -17.71
N ASN A 28 -6.27 -9.74 -18.05
CA ASN A 28 -7.22 -9.87 -19.14
C ASN A 28 -7.01 -8.74 -20.15
N THR A 29 -6.57 -9.08 -21.37
CA THR A 29 -6.25 -8.12 -22.41
C THR A 29 -7.45 -7.68 -23.24
N ASP A 30 -8.57 -8.38 -23.14
CA ASP A 30 -9.74 -8.17 -24.00
C ASP A 30 -10.68 -7.06 -23.50
N TYR A 31 -10.52 -6.61 -22.26
CA TYR A 31 -11.30 -5.52 -21.71
C TYR A 31 -10.50 -4.76 -20.65
N VAL A 32 -10.97 -3.57 -20.29
CA VAL A 32 -10.34 -2.76 -19.24
C VAL A 32 -10.70 -3.34 -17.88
N HIS A 33 -9.70 -3.84 -17.15
CA HIS A 33 -9.92 -4.35 -15.80
C HIS A 33 -10.41 -3.20 -14.90
N PRO A 34 -11.32 -3.48 -13.94
CA PRO A 34 -11.80 -2.45 -13.01
C PRO A 34 -10.70 -1.68 -12.29
N PHE A 35 -9.54 -2.32 -12.04
CA PHE A 35 -8.40 -1.66 -11.40
C PHE A 35 -7.78 -0.56 -12.26
N MET A 36 -8.10 -0.49 -13.53
CA MET A 36 -7.58 0.52 -14.45
C MET A 36 -8.57 1.66 -14.68
N ALA A 37 -9.80 1.52 -14.20
CA ALA A 37 -10.84 2.52 -14.42
C ALA A 37 -10.70 3.66 -13.42
N ASP A 38 -10.54 4.88 -13.94
CA ASP A 38 -10.55 6.08 -13.11
C ASP A 38 -12.00 6.49 -12.83
N ARG A 39 -12.26 6.85 -11.60
CA ARG A 39 -13.58 7.28 -11.15
C ARG A 39 -13.53 8.76 -10.78
N SER A 40 -14.32 9.56 -11.48
CA SER A 40 -14.31 11.01 -11.31
C SER A 40 -15.03 11.49 -10.05
N ASP A 41 -16.03 10.75 -9.61
CA ASP A 41 -16.80 11.09 -8.41
C ASP A 41 -16.35 10.23 -7.24
N VAL A 42 -15.42 10.77 -6.46
CA VAL A 42 -14.81 10.04 -5.35
C VAL A 42 -15.67 10.20 -4.10
N LYS A 43 -16.20 9.09 -3.60
CA LYS A 43 -17.04 9.05 -2.40
C LYS A 43 -16.37 8.33 -1.23
N ARG A 44 -15.50 7.37 -1.52
CA ARG A 44 -14.80 6.60 -0.49
C ARG A 44 -13.43 6.19 -0.99
N ILE A 45 -12.45 6.33 -0.12
CA ILE A 45 -11.06 5.96 -0.44
C ILE A 45 -10.50 5.02 0.62
N GLY A 46 -9.44 4.30 0.25
CA GLY A 46 -8.73 3.43 1.18
C GLY A 46 -7.24 3.76 1.20
N TYR A 47 -6.65 3.59 2.37
CA TYR A 47 -5.19 3.67 2.55
C TYR A 47 -4.66 2.34 3.03
N ILE A 48 -3.59 1.87 2.42
CA ILE A 48 -2.79 0.76 2.93
C ILE A 48 -1.53 1.38 3.51
N VAL A 49 -1.37 1.29 4.83
CA VAL A 49 -0.29 1.94 5.55
C VAL A 49 0.77 0.91 5.93
N LEU A 50 1.99 1.10 5.45
CA LEU A 50 3.12 0.23 5.80
C LEU A 50 3.94 0.88 6.91
N SER A 51 4.00 0.22 8.05
CA SER A 51 4.77 0.66 9.21
C SER A 51 5.55 -0.51 9.80
N THR A 52 6.35 -0.22 10.81
CA THR A 52 7.10 -1.25 11.52
C THR A 52 6.28 -1.86 12.66
N ASP A 53 6.66 -3.06 13.08
CA ASP A 53 6.07 -3.70 14.27
C ASP A 53 6.70 -3.18 15.55
N ARG A 54 7.97 -2.80 15.50
CA ARG A 54 8.73 -2.39 16.66
C ARG A 54 8.99 -0.90 16.65
N GLY A 55 9.18 -0.32 17.83
CA GLY A 55 9.60 1.05 17.98
C GLY A 55 11.03 1.27 17.55
N LEU A 56 11.67 2.31 18.06
CA LEU A 56 13.06 2.68 17.77
C LEU A 56 13.31 3.09 16.31
N CYS A 57 12.25 3.55 15.65
CA CYS A 57 12.36 4.11 14.31
C CYS A 57 12.35 5.64 14.34
N GLY A 58 12.62 6.23 15.52
CA GLY A 58 12.64 7.67 15.69
C GLY A 58 11.32 8.31 15.24
N GLY A 59 11.42 9.39 14.50
CA GLY A 59 10.25 10.08 13.97
C GLY A 59 9.70 9.52 12.68
N LEU A 60 10.24 8.41 12.16
CA LEU A 60 9.88 7.91 10.83
C LEU A 60 8.41 7.49 10.70
N ASN A 61 7.94 6.67 11.64
CA ASN A 61 6.53 6.30 11.66
C ASN A 61 5.64 7.52 11.91
N SER A 62 6.04 8.38 12.84
CA SER A 62 5.27 9.58 13.19
C SER A 62 5.13 10.54 12.01
N GLN A 63 6.18 10.73 11.24
CA GLN A 63 6.15 11.60 10.05
C GLN A 63 5.20 11.03 9.00
N LEU A 64 5.27 9.72 8.76
CA LEU A 64 4.38 9.06 7.82
C LEU A 64 2.91 9.20 8.27
N PHE A 65 2.62 8.92 9.52
CA PHE A 65 1.25 8.97 10.04
C PHE A 65 0.69 10.39 9.98
N ARG A 66 1.53 11.39 10.27
CA ARG A 66 1.13 12.80 10.17
C ARG A 66 0.79 13.16 8.72
N ARG A 67 1.60 12.70 7.78
CA ARG A 67 1.35 12.94 6.35
C ARG A 67 0.02 12.31 5.92
N ILE A 68 -0.26 11.10 6.39
CA ILE A 68 -1.51 10.41 6.09
C ILE A 68 -2.71 11.15 6.70
N LEU A 69 -2.58 11.61 7.95
CA LEU A 69 -3.67 12.35 8.60
C LEU A 69 -4.00 13.63 7.84
N LEU A 70 -3.00 14.35 7.35
CA LEU A 70 -3.22 15.55 6.57
C LEU A 70 -3.92 15.24 5.25
N ASP A 71 -3.49 14.19 4.58
CA ASP A 71 -4.10 13.74 3.34
C ASP A 71 -5.55 13.30 3.56
N MET A 72 -5.76 12.52 4.60
CA MET A 72 -7.08 12.02 5.00
C MET A 72 -8.05 13.16 5.31
N ARG A 73 -7.58 14.15 6.06
CA ARG A 73 -8.40 15.31 6.42
C ARG A 73 -8.86 16.08 5.18
N SER A 74 -7.98 16.20 4.20
CA SER A 74 -8.30 16.85 2.92
C SER A 74 -9.48 16.15 2.24
N TRP A 75 -9.51 14.82 2.26
CA TRP A 75 -10.62 14.06 1.70
C TRP A 75 -11.88 14.19 2.55
N GLN A 76 -11.75 14.11 3.86
CA GLN A 76 -12.89 14.18 4.76
C GLN A 76 -13.61 15.52 4.69
N GLU A 77 -12.87 16.61 4.46
CA GLU A 77 -13.45 17.93 4.25
C GLU A 77 -14.34 18.00 3.01
N LYS A 78 -14.11 17.12 2.05
CA LYS A 78 -14.91 17.00 0.84
C LYS A 78 -16.06 16.00 0.99
N GLY A 79 -16.25 15.46 2.19
CA GLY A 79 -17.29 14.48 2.45
C GLY A 79 -16.93 13.07 2.04
N VAL A 80 -15.64 12.80 1.77
CA VAL A 80 -15.19 11.47 1.36
C VAL A 80 -14.92 10.62 2.59
N GLU A 81 -15.42 9.40 2.60
CA GLU A 81 -15.17 8.44 3.67
C GLU A 81 -13.86 7.72 3.45
N VAL A 82 -13.24 7.25 4.55
CA VAL A 82 -11.89 6.69 4.53
C VAL A 82 -11.85 5.34 5.24
N ASP A 83 -11.32 4.33 4.56
CA ASP A 83 -11.01 3.02 5.14
C ASP A 83 -9.50 2.85 5.21
N LEU A 84 -9.03 2.12 6.22
CA LEU A 84 -7.61 1.82 6.40
C LEU A 84 -7.35 0.31 6.47
N VAL A 85 -6.25 -0.09 5.85
CA VAL A 85 -5.59 -1.36 6.14
C VAL A 85 -4.22 -1.01 6.70
N CYS A 86 -3.90 -1.55 7.86
CA CYS A 86 -2.65 -1.26 8.56
C CYS A 86 -1.73 -2.48 8.53
N VAL A 87 -0.53 -2.28 8.00
CA VAL A 87 0.53 -3.28 8.02
C VAL A 87 1.58 -2.80 9.02
N GLY A 88 1.85 -3.61 10.04
CA GLY A 88 2.75 -3.24 11.12
C GLY A 88 1.99 -2.75 12.35
N SER A 89 2.48 -3.15 13.52
CA SER A 89 1.81 -2.85 14.79
C SER A 89 1.72 -1.37 15.08
N LYS A 90 2.69 -0.59 14.63
CA LYS A 90 2.73 0.85 14.92
C LYS A 90 1.58 1.60 14.26
N ALA A 91 1.25 1.22 13.02
CA ALA A 91 0.11 1.81 12.32
C ALA A 91 -1.20 1.47 13.02
N VAL A 92 -1.36 0.19 13.42
CA VAL A 92 -2.57 -0.25 14.13
C VAL A 92 -2.74 0.56 15.41
N SER A 93 -1.68 0.64 16.23
CA SER A 93 -1.73 1.34 17.52
C SER A 93 -2.04 2.83 17.36
N PHE A 94 -1.46 3.44 16.34
CA PHE A 94 -1.66 4.86 16.09
C PHE A 94 -3.08 5.16 15.62
N PHE A 95 -3.53 4.50 14.56
CA PHE A 95 -4.81 4.84 13.93
C PHE A 95 -6.03 4.36 14.72
N LYS A 96 -5.84 3.41 15.63
CA LYS A 96 -6.89 2.98 16.54
C LYS A 96 -7.45 4.11 17.40
N ARG A 97 -6.62 5.13 17.67
CA ARG A 97 -7.02 6.27 18.51
C ARG A 97 -7.89 7.29 17.78
N PHE A 98 -7.97 7.16 16.46
CA PHE A 98 -8.76 8.05 15.64
C PHE A 98 -10.04 7.35 15.20
N ASN A 99 -11.03 8.13 14.84
CA ASN A 99 -12.30 7.59 14.36
C ASN A 99 -12.19 7.25 12.88
N VAL A 100 -11.35 6.25 12.58
CA VAL A 100 -11.09 5.78 11.22
C VAL A 100 -11.46 4.31 11.14
N ASN A 101 -12.07 3.91 10.04
CA ASN A 101 -12.50 2.54 9.84
C ASN A 101 -11.32 1.66 9.41
N ILE A 102 -10.76 0.89 10.33
CA ILE A 102 -9.69 -0.08 10.05
C ILE A 102 -10.35 -1.38 9.62
N VAL A 103 -10.27 -1.69 8.33
CA VAL A 103 -10.94 -2.85 7.75
C VAL A 103 -10.05 -4.09 7.66
N GLY A 104 -8.77 -3.94 7.92
CA GLY A 104 -7.84 -5.06 7.96
C GLY A 104 -6.51 -4.65 8.56
N SER A 105 -5.78 -5.65 9.07
CA SER A 105 -4.45 -5.41 9.62
C SER A 105 -3.59 -6.66 9.52
N ALA A 106 -2.28 -6.45 9.47
CA ALA A 106 -1.30 -7.52 9.53
C ALA A 106 -0.12 -7.05 10.36
N VAL A 107 0.30 -7.87 11.30
CA VAL A 107 1.41 -7.57 12.20
C VAL A 107 2.38 -8.74 12.20
N GLN A 108 3.61 -8.47 12.66
CA GLN A 108 4.65 -9.50 12.79
C GLN A 108 4.97 -10.21 11.48
N LEU A 109 5.02 -9.45 10.38
CA LEU A 109 5.30 -10.00 9.07
C LEU A 109 6.78 -10.33 8.84
N GLY A 110 7.67 -9.85 9.72
CA GLY A 110 9.10 -10.07 9.58
C GLY A 110 9.76 -9.11 8.62
N GLU A 111 10.99 -9.41 8.25
CA GLU A 111 11.81 -8.55 7.42
C GLU A 111 11.63 -8.80 5.92
N GLN A 112 11.09 -9.96 5.56
CA GLN A 112 10.88 -10.30 4.17
C GLN A 112 9.40 -10.54 3.88
N PRO A 113 8.90 -9.98 2.77
CA PRO A 113 7.50 -10.14 2.44
C PRO A 113 7.20 -11.54 1.89
N HIS A 114 6.08 -12.07 2.33
CA HIS A 114 5.51 -13.31 1.77
C HIS A 114 4.29 -12.94 0.95
N VAL A 115 4.25 -13.36 -0.30
CA VAL A 115 3.17 -12.99 -1.23
C VAL A 115 1.80 -13.29 -0.65
N GLU A 116 1.65 -14.47 -0.03
CA GLU A 116 0.37 -14.89 0.51
C GLU A 116 -0.14 -13.95 1.60
N GLN A 117 0.77 -13.50 2.47
CA GLN A 117 0.41 -12.58 3.55
C GLN A 117 -0.02 -11.23 2.98
N LEU A 118 0.70 -10.73 1.98
CA LEU A 118 0.38 -9.45 1.35
C LEU A 118 -0.94 -9.50 0.60
N VAL A 119 -1.18 -10.57 -0.15
CA VAL A 119 -2.44 -10.75 -0.87
C VAL A 119 -3.61 -10.77 0.12
N GLY A 120 -3.47 -11.52 1.21
CA GLY A 120 -4.52 -11.57 2.23
C GLY A 120 -4.82 -10.22 2.84
N VAL A 121 -3.78 -9.44 3.13
CA VAL A 121 -3.92 -8.12 3.75
C VAL A 121 -4.61 -7.12 2.83
N ILE A 122 -4.23 -7.11 1.55
CA ILE A 122 -4.74 -6.10 0.61
C ILE A 122 -6.03 -6.52 -0.07
N LYS A 123 -6.42 -7.79 0.03
CA LYS A 123 -7.59 -8.32 -0.67
C LYS A 123 -8.86 -7.54 -0.36
N VAL A 124 -9.02 -7.12 0.89
CA VAL A 124 -10.19 -6.34 1.30
C VAL A 124 -10.31 -5.07 0.46
N MET A 125 -9.19 -4.37 0.28
CA MET A 125 -9.15 -3.14 -0.52
C MET A 125 -9.38 -3.42 -2.02
N LEU A 126 -8.77 -4.48 -2.53
CA LEU A 126 -8.92 -4.86 -3.94
C LEU A 126 -10.36 -5.21 -4.26
N ASP A 127 -10.98 -6.03 -3.42
CA ASP A 127 -12.37 -6.44 -3.61
C ASP A 127 -13.32 -5.24 -3.50
N SER A 128 -13.09 -4.36 -2.53
CA SER A 128 -13.89 -3.16 -2.36
C SER A 128 -13.81 -2.23 -3.57
N PHE A 129 -12.62 -2.08 -4.13
CA PHE A 129 -12.45 -1.26 -5.34
C PHE A 129 -13.14 -1.92 -6.55
N GLU A 130 -12.94 -3.21 -6.73
CA GLU A 130 -13.56 -3.95 -7.84
C GLU A 130 -15.08 -3.89 -7.79
N ASN A 131 -15.64 -3.93 -6.57
CA ASN A 131 -17.09 -3.87 -6.35
C ASN A 131 -17.62 -2.44 -6.26
N SER A 132 -16.81 -1.45 -6.60
CA SER A 132 -17.16 -0.03 -6.59
C SER A 132 -17.50 0.53 -5.21
N ASN A 133 -17.02 -0.10 -4.15
CA ASN A 133 -17.16 0.39 -2.78
C ASN A 133 -16.03 1.34 -2.38
N LEU A 134 -14.93 1.34 -3.13
CA LEU A 134 -13.84 2.29 -3.01
C LEU A 134 -13.54 2.89 -4.38
N ASP A 135 -13.25 4.17 -4.42
CA ASP A 135 -12.97 4.90 -5.66
C ASP A 135 -11.49 5.16 -5.88
N ARG A 136 -10.69 5.10 -4.81
CA ARG A 136 -9.23 5.22 -4.83
C ARG A 136 -8.66 4.33 -3.76
N VAL A 137 -7.47 3.81 -4.00
CA VAL A 137 -6.68 3.14 -2.97
C VAL A 137 -5.26 3.69 -3.04
N TYR A 138 -4.74 4.12 -1.90
CA TYR A 138 -3.40 4.68 -1.78
C TYR A 138 -2.51 3.76 -0.97
N LEU A 139 -1.26 3.66 -1.38
CA LEU A 139 -0.22 2.95 -0.66
C LEU A 139 0.66 3.99 0.04
N CYS A 140 0.79 3.88 1.35
CA CYS A 140 1.49 4.85 2.18
C CYS A 140 2.69 4.20 2.85
N TYR A 141 3.87 4.77 2.63
CA TYR A 141 5.11 4.22 3.14
C TYR A 141 6.20 5.29 3.16
N ASN A 142 7.29 5.00 3.86
CA ASN A 142 8.47 5.84 3.80
C ASN A 142 9.36 5.37 2.66
N ASP A 143 9.63 6.27 1.72
CA ASP A 143 10.50 5.99 0.61
C ASP A 143 11.92 6.43 0.94
N PHE A 144 12.88 5.52 0.77
CA PHE A 144 14.28 5.81 0.99
C PHE A 144 14.91 6.29 -0.31
N VAL A 145 15.08 7.61 -0.39
CA VAL A 145 15.72 8.22 -1.56
C VAL A 145 17.21 7.90 -1.56
N ASN A 146 17.83 7.93 -0.37
CA ASN A 146 19.21 7.50 -0.15
C ASN A 146 19.41 7.20 1.34
N THR A 147 20.63 6.88 1.76
CA THR A 147 20.91 6.53 3.15
C THR A 147 20.68 7.67 4.14
N MET A 148 20.65 8.89 3.64
CA MET A 148 20.50 10.10 4.47
C MET A 148 19.10 10.70 4.39
N SER A 149 18.29 10.28 3.44
CA SER A 149 17.02 10.93 3.17
C SER A 149 15.88 9.92 3.03
N GLN A 150 14.82 10.17 3.76
CA GLN A 150 13.59 9.40 3.69
C GLN A 150 12.43 10.36 3.53
N LYS A 151 11.43 9.93 2.80
CA LYS A 151 10.27 10.77 2.52
C LYS A 151 8.99 9.96 2.67
N PRO A 152 8.03 10.44 3.49
CA PRO A 152 6.70 9.82 3.52
C PRO A 152 6.03 9.99 2.17
N GLU A 153 5.52 8.89 1.64
CA GLU A 153 4.83 8.88 0.36
C GLU A 153 3.41 8.35 0.50
N VAL A 154 2.49 9.01 -0.19
CA VAL A 154 1.13 8.53 -0.39
C VAL A 154 0.99 8.39 -1.90
N LYS A 155 1.06 7.15 -2.39
CA LYS A 155 1.04 6.87 -3.82
C LYS A 155 -0.23 6.16 -4.22
N THR A 156 -0.78 6.51 -5.38
CA THR A 156 -1.97 5.86 -5.90
C THR A 156 -1.66 4.41 -6.25
N LEU A 157 -2.36 3.50 -5.60
CA LEU A 157 -2.29 2.08 -5.94
C LEU A 157 -3.40 1.71 -6.92
N LEU A 158 -4.60 2.19 -6.67
CA LEU A 158 -5.75 2.02 -7.55
C LEU A 158 -6.45 3.35 -7.77
N PRO A 159 -6.91 3.68 -9.00
CA PRO A 159 -6.69 2.90 -10.21
C PRO A 159 -5.23 2.88 -10.64
N VAL A 160 -4.85 1.87 -11.41
CA VAL A 160 -3.46 1.71 -11.89
C VAL A 160 -3.14 2.84 -12.87
N GLU A 161 -2.06 3.55 -12.60
CA GLU A 161 -1.63 4.68 -13.43
C GLU A 161 -0.93 4.22 -14.72
N ALA A 162 -0.92 5.10 -15.72
CA ALA A 162 -0.38 4.80 -17.04
C ALA A 162 1.11 4.42 -17.01
N ASP A 163 1.89 5.06 -16.14
CA ASP A 163 3.32 4.78 -16.03
C ASP A 163 3.59 3.39 -15.45
N ASP A 164 2.80 2.99 -14.48
CA ASP A 164 2.86 1.65 -13.91
C ASP A 164 2.47 0.60 -14.93
N LYS A 165 1.56 0.95 -15.85
CA LYS A 165 1.11 0.05 -16.91
C LYS A 165 2.22 -0.31 -17.91
N LYS A 166 3.15 0.61 -18.14
CA LYS A 166 4.24 0.39 -19.10
C LYS A 166 5.30 -0.57 -18.60
N ASP A 167 5.54 -0.57 -17.30
CA ASP A 167 6.63 -1.33 -16.71
C ASP A 167 6.20 -2.74 -16.28
N LEU A 168 4.91 -3.00 -16.22
CA LEU A 168 4.36 -4.22 -15.66
C LEU A 168 4.73 -5.52 -16.38
N PRO A 169 4.75 -5.60 -17.73
CA PRO A 169 5.02 -6.90 -18.38
C PRO A 169 6.37 -7.48 -18.04
N THR A 170 7.38 -6.65 -17.87
CA THR A 170 8.75 -7.09 -17.58
C THR A 170 8.87 -7.68 -16.19
N TYR A 171 8.14 -7.09 -15.23
CA TYR A 171 8.19 -7.54 -13.84
C TYR A 171 7.40 -8.81 -13.60
N TRP A 172 6.36 -9.03 -14.39
CA TRP A 172 5.46 -10.14 -14.18
C TRP A 172 6.03 -11.47 -14.58
N ASP A 173 6.68 -11.50 -15.74
CA ASP A 173 7.38 -12.69 -16.18
C ASP A 173 8.40 -13.11 -15.14
N TYR A 174 8.97 -12.15 -14.43
CA TYR A 174 9.95 -12.39 -13.38
C TYR A 174 9.31 -12.90 -12.08
N ILE A 175 8.12 -12.45 -11.73
CA ILE A 175 7.49 -12.78 -10.45
C ILE A 175 6.67 -14.07 -10.52
N TYR A 176 6.06 -14.38 -11.67
CA TYR A 176 5.17 -15.54 -11.80
C TYR A 176 5.83 -16.83 -12.24
N GLU A 177 6.97 -16.75 -12.87
CA GLU A 177 7.75 -17.93 -13.22
C GLU A 177 8.95 -18.15 -12.29
N PRO A 178 9.03 -17.47 -11.18
CA PRO A 178 10.24 -17.55 -10.39
C PRO A 178 10.29 -18.78 -9.54
N ASP A 179 11.52 -19.13 -9.20
CA ASP A 179 11.84 -19.88 -8.01
C ASP A 179 11.13 -19.19 -6.83
N PRO A 180 10.44 -19.94 -5.96
CA PRO A 180 9.85 -19.38 -4.77
C PRO A 180 10.77 -18.51 -3.92
N ALA A 181 12.07 -18.79 -3.96
CA ALA A 181 13.06 -17.99 -3.25
C ALA A 181 13.15 -16.55 -3.79
N GLU A 182 12.94 -16.35 -5.08
CA GLU A 182 12.97 -15.02 -5.68
C GLU A 182 11.75 -14.19 -5.32
N LEU A 183 10.64 -14.85 -5.04
CA LEU A 183 9.42 -14.16 -4.61
C LEU A 183 9.54 -13.62 -3.18
N LEU A 184 10.39 -14.24 -2.37
CA LEU A 184 10.58 -13.87 -0.97
C LEU A 184 11.65 -12.80 -0.79
N ASP A 185 12.50 -12.59 -1.77
CA ASP A 185 13.54 -11.57 -1.78
C ASP A 185 12.98 -10.25 -2.32
#